data_60160b0dbbc59cf825792ad9b32a99df
#
_entry.id   60160b0dbbc59cf825792ad9b32a99df
#
_cell.length_a   1.000
_cell.length_b   1.000
_cell.length_c   1.000
_cell.angle_alpha   90.00
_cell.angle_beta   90.00
_cell.angle_gamma   90.00
#
_symmetry.space_group_name_H-M   'P 1'
#
loop_
_entity.id
_entity.type
_entity.pdbx_description
1 polymer ?
#
loop_
_entity_poly.entity_id
_entity_poly.type
_entity_poly.pdbx_seq_one_letter_code
_entity_poly.pdbx_strand_id
1 'polypeptide(L)'
;MLKSLYWRLNFFFKNRKSKRLKKRLGNNSSTLTVNTKNGTFVIDPADLEVSRKLAVKGEYGTEEIIQISKFIDNKSTVLIVGAHIGSLAIPIAKLCSELVAIEANPNNFKLLETNIKLNNISNILAHNIAASEKEEIIQFQLNTVNSGGSKRVPINNHYMYTYDNPEVIEINAYSLDDYLPKSNFDLVLIDIEGSEYFAMRGMTQILTKTNTLIVEFLPHHITNVAGVELTDFLNNIPKHLTKLTIPSKATTYPIDVGVTILEQMFESGHGDDGIIFHN
;
A
#
# COMPACT_ATOMS: atom_id res chain seq x y z
N MET A 1 -24.30 8.22 14.93
CA MET A 1 -24.59 9.49 14.25
C MET A 1 -23.47 10.54 14.39
N LEU A 2 -23.01 10.88 15.62
CA LEU A 2 -21.93 11.90 15.84
C LEU A 2 -20.59 11.54 15.20
N LYS A 3 -20.11 10.27 15.27
CA LYS A 3 -18.87 9.82 14.62
C LYS A 3 -18.94 9.99 13.10
N SER A 4 -20.06 9.65 12.46
CA SER A 4 -20.24 9.81 11.00
C SER A 4 -20.20 11.27 10.57
N LEU A 5 -20.79 12.20 11.34
CA LEU A 5 -20.73 13.63 11.05
C LEU A 5 -19.33 14.20 11.19
N TYR A 6 -18.59 13.79 12.24
CA TYR A 6 -17.19 14.17 12.45
C TYR A 6 -16.30 13.77 11.26
N TRP A 7 -16.41 12.51 10.79
CA TRP A 7 -15.66 12.03 9.63
C TRP A 7 -16.00 12.82 8.35
N ARG A 8 -17.28 13.06 8.08
CA ARG A 8 -17.70 13.85 6.92
C ARG A 8 -17.13 15.27 6.93
N LEU A 9 -17.14 15.93 8.09
CA LEU A 9 -16.55 17.28 8.24
C LEU A 9 -15.03 17.23 8.05
N ASN A 10 -14.34 16.26 8.64
CA ASN A 10 -12.90 16.10 8.49
C ASN A 10 -12.50 15.94 7.02
N PHE A 11 -13.15 15.01 6.30
CA PHE A 11 -12.90 14.80 4.87
C PHE A 11 -13.24 15.99 4.01
N PHE A 12 -14.34 16.70 4.30
CA PHE A 12 -14.67 17.94 3.63
C PHE A 12 -13.57 19.00 3.78
N PHE A 13 -13.06 19.21 4.99
CA PHE A 13 -11.98 20.15 5.23
C PHE A 13 -10.66 19.71 4.58
N LYS A 14 -10.31 18.42 4.59
CA LYS A 14 -9.15 17.88 3.88
C LYS A 14 -9.23 18.19 2.39
N ASN A 15 -10.33 17.85 1.73
CA ASN A 15 -10.54 18.14 0.30
C ASN A 15 -10.39 19.64 -0.01
N ARG A 16 -11.04 20.50 0.79
CA ARG A 16 -10.96 21.96 0.61
C ARG A 16 -9.54 22.49 0.80
N LYS A 17 -8.79 21.94 1.74
CA LYS A 17 -7.38 22.29 1.98
C LYS A 17 -6.49 21.87 0.82
N SER A 18 -6.63 20.66 0.31
CA SER A 18 -5.91 20.17 -0.87
C SER A 18 -6.12 21.10 -2.08
N LYS A 19 -7.36 21.38 -2.44
CA LYS A 19 -7.70 22.31 -3.52
C LYS A 19 -7.11 23.71 -3.33
N ARG A 20 -7.11 24.24 -2.10
CA ARG A 20 -6.50 25.56 -1.80
C ARG A 20 -5.00 25.57 -1.95
N LEU A 21 -4.30 24.49 -1.53
CA LEU A 21 -2.85 24.36 -1.69
C LEU A 21 -2.49 24.35 -3.18
N LYS A 22 -3.17 23.53 -3.97
CA LYS A 22 -2.95 23.48 -5.43
C LYS A 22 -3.17 24.84 -6.10
N LYS A 23 -4.25 25.53 -5.74
CA LYS A 23 -4.55 26.88 -6.26
C LYS A 23 -3.47 27.92 -5.89
N ARG A 24 -2.87 27.83 -4.68
CA ARG A 24 -1.81 28.76 -4.23
C ARG A 24 -0.49 28.59 -4.99
N LEU A 25 -0.21 27.38 -5.44
CA LEU A 25 0.99 27.08 -6.25
C LEU A 25 0.87 27.56 -7.69
N GLY A 26 -0.36 27.88 -8.12
CA GLY A 26 -0.64 28.32 -9.50
C GLY A 26 -0.92 27.14 -10.45
N ASN A 27 -1.58 27.46 -11.55
CA ASN A 27 -2.09 26.43 -12.48
C ASN A 27 -1.00 25.68 -13.24
N ASN A 28 0.23 26.23 -13.30
CA ASN A 28 1.37 25.63 -14.01
C ASN A 28 2.28 24.81 -13.09
N SER A 29 2.00 24.75 -11.78
CA SER A 29 2.77 23.97 -10.81
C SER A 29 2.01 22.71 -10.46
N SER A 30 2.48 21.57 -10.93
CA SER A 30 1.86 20.26 -10.67
C SER A 30 2.58 19.44 -9.60
N THR A 31 3.87 19.69 -9.41
CA THR A 31 4.71 18.92 -8.49
C THR A 31 5.68 19.81 -7.71
N LEU A 32 6.19 19.28 -6.60
CA LEU A 32 7.27 19.87 -5.80
C LEU A 32 8.38 18.83 -5.61
N THR A 33 9.65 19.29 -5.56
CA THR A 33 10.76 18.44 -5.15
C THR A 33 11.10 18.71 -3.69
N VAL A 34 11.24 17.65 -2.90
CA VAL A 34 11.56 17.72 -1.46
C VAL A 34 12.70 16.78 -1.12
N ASN A 35 13.61 17.23 -0.24
CA ASN A 35 14.68 16.41 0.33
C ASN A 35 14.23 15.89 1.70
N THR A 36 14.31 14.58 1.89
CA THR A 36 13.80 13.89 3.07
C THR A 36 14.78 12.84 3.57
N LYS A 37 14.52 12.25 4.75
CA LYS A 37 15.28 11.10 5.25
C LYS A 37 15.14 9.86 4.37
N ASN A 38 13.99 9.71 3.68
CA ASN A 38 13.75 8.60 2.76
C ASN A 38 14.49 8.74 1.42
N GLY A 39 14.93 9.97 1.09
CA GLY A 39 15.55 10.34 -0.19
C GLY A 39 15.02 11.66 -0.71
N THR A 40 15.29 11.95 -1.99
CA THR A 40 14.75 13.12 -2.69
C THR A 40 13.52 12.70 -3.50
N PHE A 41 12.40 13.41 -3.32
CA PHE A 41 11.13 13.05 -3.96
C PHE A 41 10.51 14.20 -4.73
N VAL A 42 10.00 13.90 -5.91
CA VAL A 42 8.98 14.69 -6.59
C VAL A 42 7.61 14.22 -6.08
N ILE A 43 6.81 15.15 -5.58
CA ILE A 43 5.54 14.90 -4.91
C ILE A 43 4.39 15.71 -5.52
N ASP A 44 3.16 15.24 -5.40
CA ASP A 44 1.95 16.05 -5.66
C ASP A 44 1.58 16.85 -4.40
N PRO A 45 1.60 18.18 -4.44
CA PRO A 45 1.22 19.01 -3.30
C PRO A 45 -0.28 18.92 -2.93
N ALA A 46 -1.11 18.35 -3.79
CA ALA A 46 -2.53 18.10 -3.49
C ALA A 46 -2.74 16.91 -2.55
N ASP A 47 -1.81 15.96 -2.52
CA ASP A 47 -1.81 14.84 -1.58
C ASP A 47 -1.45 15.33 -0.17
N LEU A 48 -2.40 15.15 0.76
CA LEU A 48 -2.27 15.59 2.16
C LEU A 48 -1.75 14.49 3.10
N GLU A 49 -1.51 13.30 2.60
CA GLU A 49 -1.01 12.19 3.41
C GLU A 49 0.49 11.96 3.14
N VAL A 50 0.87 11.14 2.19
CA VAL A 50 2.28 10.78 1.96
C VAL A 50 3.11 11.99 1.55
N SER A 51 2.70 12.68 0.49
CA SER A 51 3.43 13.84 -0.04
C SER A 51 3.58 14.95 0.99
N ARG A 52 2.50 15.23 1.74
CA ARG A 52 2.56 16.24 2.79
C ARG A 52 3.46 15.83 3.96
N LYS A 53 3.42 14.55 4.38
CA LYS A 53 4.31 14.06 5.44
C LYS A 53 5.77 14.19 5.02
N LEU A 54 6.11 13.80 3.81
CA LEU A 54 7.45 13.98 3.23
C LEU A 54 7.87 15.46 3.23
N ALA A 55 6.99 16.37 2.74
CA ALA A 55 7.31 17.79 2.64
C ALA A 55 7.42 18.51 3.99
N VAL A 56 6.63 18.13 4.99
CA VAL A 56 6.52 18.87 6.27
C VAL A 56 7.34 18.22 7.36
N LYS A 57 7.32 16.87 7.46
CA LYS A 57 8.06 16.13 8.48
C LYS A 57 9.45 15.73 8.01
N GLY A 58 9.71 15.73 6.69
CA GLY A 58 10.95 15.26 6.09
C GLY A 58 11.14 13.75 6.15
N GLU A 59 10.05 12.98 6.42
CA GLU A 59 10.07 11.53 6.51
C GLU A 59 8.67 10.92 6.35
N TYR A 60 8.62 9.64 5.94
CA TYR A 60 7.40 8.85 5.86
C TYR A 60 7.73 7.37 6.10
N GLY A 61 6.89 6.64 6.86
CA GLY A 61 7.03 5.20 7.05
C GLY A 61 8.33 4.78 7.74
N THR A 62 8.97 5.65 8.54
CA THR A 62 10.28 5.37 9.16
C THR A 62 10.22 4.13 10.05
N GLU A 63 9.16 3.98 10.85
CA GLU A 63 8.97 2.81 11.72
C GLU A 63 8.75 1.54 10.91
N GLU A 64 7.99 1.63 9.83
CA GLU A 64 7.74 0.53 8.91
C GLU A 64 9.01 0.08 8.19
N ILE A 65 9.83 1.01 7.70
CA ILE A 65 11.14 0.72 7.11
C ILE A 65 12.04 0.00 8.13
N ILE A 66 12.05 0.45 9.40
CA ILE A 66 12.79 -0.21 10.48
C ILE A 66 12.26 -1.62 10.75
N GLN A 67 10.96 -1.84 10.70
CA GLN A 67 10.40 -3.18 10.86
C GLN A 67 10.79 -4.09 9.68
N ILE A 68 10.63 -3.62 8.45
CA ILE A 68 11.01 -4.37 7.24
C ILE A 68 12.49 -4.73 7.25
N SER A 69 13.38 -3.81 7.66
CA SER A 69 14.82 -4.03 7.72
C SER A 69 15.27 -5.17 8.63
N LYS A 70 14.41 -5.65 9.53
CA LYS A 70 14.68 -6.81 10.38
C LYS A 70 14.54 -8.15 9.65
N PHE A 71 13.85 -8.15 8.51
CA PHE A 71 13.53 -9.36 7.73
C PHE A 71 14.27 -9.44 6.39
N ILE A 72 15.10 -8.45 6.06
CA ILE A 72 15.84 -8.38 4.81
C ILE A 72 17.30 -8.04 5.05
N ASP A 73 18.15 -8.41 4.09
CA ASP A 73 19.56 -8.04 4.01
C ASP A 73 19.94 -7.68 2.56
N ASN A 74 21.22 -7.39 2.33
CA ASN A 74 21.74 -6.99 1.01
C ASN A 74 21.72 -8.10 -0.06
N LYS A 75 21.25 -9.31 0.26
CA LYS A 75 21.04 -10.42 -0.68
C LYS A 75 19.57 -10.66 -0.95
N SER A 76 18.72 -10.15 -0.09
CA SER A 76 17.27 -10.37 -0.13
C SER A 76 16.64 -9.79 -1.40
N THR A 77 15.55 -10.40 -1.83
CA THR A 77 14.69 -9.97 -2.91
C THR A 77 13.34 -9.59 -2.36
N VAL A 78 12.85 -8.41 -2.74
CA VAL A 78 11.64 -7.82 -2.17
C VAL A 78 10.60 -7.55 -3.26
N LEU A 79 9.35 -7.87 -2.99
CA LEU A 79 8.20 -7.47 -3.80
C LEU A 79 7.35 -6.49 -3.00
N ILE A 80 7.08 -5.31 -3.55
CA ILE A 80 6.15 -4.33 -2.99
C ILE A 80 4.97 -4.17 -3.95
N VAL A 81 3.79 -4.51 -3.49
CA VAL A 81 2.52 -4.31 -4.19
C VAL A 81 1.80 -3.14 -3.54
N GLY A 82 1.71 -2.02 -4.29
CA GLY A 82 1.29 -0.72 -3.77
C GLY A 82 2.48 0.19 -3.47
N ALA A 83 3.42 0.32 -4.43
CA ALA A 83 4.65 1.09 -4.21
C ALA A 83 4.45 2.61 -4.14
N HIS A 84 3.27 3.11 -4.54
CA HIS A 84 2.91 4.53 -4.53
C HIS A 84 3.97 5.37 -5.28
N ILE A 85 4.46 6.45 -4.69
CA ILE A 85 5.53 7.28 -5.26
C ILE A 85 6.94 6.81 -4.88
N GLY A 86 7.06 5.63 -4.24
CA GLY A 86 8.33 5.03 -3.83
C GLY A 86 8.82 5.42 -2.44
N SER A 87 7.95 5.98 -1.60
CA SER A 87 8.32 6.45 -0.25
C SER A 87 8.90 5.35 0.65
N LEU A 88 8.47 4.10 0.48
CA LEU A 88 9.04 2.91 1.12
C LEU A 88 10.02 2.20 0.18
N ALA A 89 9.68 2.05 -1.10
CA ALA A 89 10.47 1.27 -2.05
C ALA A 89 11.91 1.78 -2.20
N ILE A 90 12.11 3.11 -2.27
CA ILE A 90 13.45 3.72 -2.44
C ILE A 90 14.37 3.45 -1.25
N PRO A 91 13.99 3.70 0.02
CA PRO A 91 14.85 3.35 1.14
C PRO A 91 15.05 1.84 1.30
N ILE A 92 14.03 1.00 1.05
CA ILE A 92 14.13 -0.47 1.13
C ILE A 92 15.08 -1.01 0.05
N ALA A 93 15.06 -0.47 -1.16
CA ALA A 93 15.96 -0.88 -2.24
C ALA A 93 17.45 -0.71 -1.89
N LYS A 94 17.79 0.18 -0.99
CA LYS A 94 19.16 0.36 -0.48
C LYS A 94 19.60 -0.75 0.49
N LEU A 95 18.64 -1.56 0.96
CA LEU A 95 18.86 -2.61 1.96
C LEU A 95 18.79 -4.02 1.37
N CYS A 96 18.38 -4.17 0.09
CA CYS A 96 18.18 -5.45 -0.56
C CYS A 96 18.92 -5.52 -1.91
N SER A 97 19.03 -6.74 -2.48
CA SER A 97 19.69 -6.95 -3.76
C SER A 97 18.83 -6.53 -4.95
N GLU A 98 17.53 -6.77 -4.86
CA GLU A 98 16.56 -6.51 -5.93
C GLU A 98 15.18 -6.20 -5.33
N LEU A 99 14.48 -5.26 -5.90
CA LEU A 99 13.13 -4.91 -5.51
C LEU A 99 12.23 -4.83 -6.75
N VAL A 100 11.11 -5.53 -6.72
CA VAL A 100 10.04 -5.37 -7.70
C VAL A 100 8.94 -4.52 -7.08
N ALA A 101 8.52 -3.47 -7.79
CA ALA A 101 7.55 -2.50 -7.34
C ALA A 101 6.33 -2.49 -8.28
N ILE A 102 5.15 -2.78 -7.74
CA ILE A 102 3.88 -2.73 -8.45
C ILE A 102 3.11 -1.50 -8.00
N GLU A 103 2.68 -0.66 -8.94
CA GLU A 103 1.86 0.52 -8.67
C GLU A 103 0.76 0.66 -9.74
N ALA A 104 -0.48 0.62 -9.30
CA ALA A 104 -1.65 0.60 -10.17
C ALA A 104 -2.03 2.01 -10.67
N ASN A 105 -1.92 3.04 -9.81
CA ASN A 105 -2.24 4.41 -10.16
C ASN A 105 -1.19 4.99 -11.14
N PRO A 106 -1.56 5.30 -12.40
CA PRO A 106 -0.60 5.77 -13.41
C PRO A 106 0.06 7.11 -13.05
N ASN A 107 -0.60 7.95 -12.24
CA ASN A 107 -0.03 9.21 -11.79
C ASN A 107 1.04 8.98 -10.71
N ASN A 108 0.78 8.09 -9.74
CA ASN A 108 1.75 7.69 -8.74
C ASN A 108 2.93 6.96 -9.39
N PHE A 109 2.67 6.09 -10.36
CA PHE A 109 3.70 5.37 -11.09
C PHE A 109 4.69 6.30 -11.81
N LYS A 110 4.20 7.35 -12.47
CA LYS A 110 5.08 8.38 -13.10
C LYS A 110 5.97 9.06 -12.07
N LEU A 111 5.45 9.32 -10.88
CA LEU A 111 6.25 9.88 -9.77
C LEU A 111 7.23 8.85 -9.23
N LEU A 112 6.84 7.57 -9.10
CA LEU A 112 7.72 6.47 -8.70
C LEU A 112 8.93 6.35 -9.63
N GLU A 113 8.72 6.28 -10.94
CA GLU A 113 9.81 6.23 -11.92
C GLU A 113 10.74 7.45 -11.83
N THR A 114 10.16 8.65 -11.67
CA THR A 114 10.92 9.89 -11.50
C THR A 114 11.76 9.84 -10.23
N ASN A 115 11.19 9.38 -9.14
CA ASN A 115 11.85 9.31 -7.83
C ASN A 115 12.94 8.23 -7.79
N ILE A 116 12.75 7.09 -8.46
CA ILE A 116 13.78 6.06 -8.64
C ILE A 116 15.01 6.68 -9.33
N LYS A 117 14.80 7.37 -10.46
CA LYS A 117 15.87 8.03 -11.22
C LYS A 117 16.57 9.12 -10.41
N LEU A 118 15.79 9.95 -9.70
CA LEU A 118 16.29 11.07 -8.89
C LEU A 118 17.19 10.61 -7.73
N ASN A 119 16.93 9.40 -7.20
CA ASN A 119 17.72 8.81 -6.12
C ASN A 119 18.84 7.88 -6.61
N ASN A 120 19.06 7.75 -7.93
CA ASN A 120 20.06 6.89 -8.55
C ASN A 120 19.91 5.41 -8.12
N ILE A 121 18.69 4.94 -7.94
CA ILE A 121 18.40 3.54 -7.59
C ILE A 121 18.37 2.72 -8.89
N SER A 122 19.17 1.65 -8.93
CA SER A 122 19.31 0.80 -10.12
C SER A 122 18.74 -0.61 -9.95
N ASN A 123 18.35 -1.00 -8.73
CA ASN A 123 17.88 -2.33 -8.37
C ASN A 123 16.35 -2.38 -8.13
N ILE A 124 15.59 -1.38 -8.59
CA ILE A 124 14.13 -1.43 -8.61
C ILE A 124 13.65 -1.71 -10.03
N LEU A 125 12.83 -2.76 -10.19
CA LEU A 125 12.02 -3.00 -11.38
C LEU A 125 10.58 -2.60 -11.08
N ALA A 126 10.08 -1.56 -11.75
CA ALA A 126 8.74 -1.02 -11.48
C ALA A 126 7.76 -1.36 -12.62
N HIS A 127 6.51 -1.72 -12.25
CA HIS A 127 5.45 -2.06 -13.20
C HIS A 127 4.17 -1.27 -12.89
N ASN A 128 3.57 -0.66 -13.93
CA ASN A 128 2.28 0.02 -13.82
C ASN A 128 1.13 -0.92 -14.14
N ILE A 129 0.77 -1.74 -13.20
CA ILE A 129 -0.33 -2.69 -13.26
C ILE A 129 -1.02 -2.78 -11.88
N ALA A 130 -2.23 -3.31 -11.84
CA ALA A 130 -2.84 -3.77 -10.62
C ALA A 130 -2.57 -5.27 -10.40
N ALA A 131 -2.40 -5.67 -9.14
CA ALA A 131 -2.38 -7.07 -8.77
C ALA A 131 -3.81 -7.57 -8.55
N SER A 132 -4.14 -8.73 -9.13
CA SER A 132 -5.45 -9.38 -9.01
C SER A 132 -5.30 -10.91 -9.07
N GLU A 133 -6.41 -11.62 -8.90
CA GLU A 133 -6.45 -13.09 -8.97
C GLU A 133 -6.10 -13.62 -10.36
N LYS A 134 -6.43 -12.88 -11.42
CA LYS A 134 -6.25 -13.24 -12.82
C LYS A 134 -6.06 -12.00 -13.70
N GLU A 135 -5.76 -12.21 -14.97
CA GLU A 135 -5.78 -11.13 -15.96
C GLU A 135 -7.22 -10.63 -16.17
N GLU A 136 -7.43 -9.34 -15.96
CA GLU A 136 -8.73 -8.67 -16.10
C GLU A 136 -8.56 -7.15 -16.25
N ILE A 137 -9.62 -6.46 -16.66
CA ILE A 137 -9.72 -5.00 -16.59
C ILE A 137 -10.57 -4.65 -15.37
N ILE A 138 -10.05 -3.81 -14.48
CA ILE A 138 -10.77 -3.38 -13.28
C ILE A 138 -11.09 -1.89 -13.30
N GLN A 139 -12.21 -1.52 -12.67
CA GLN A 139 -12.52 -0.13 -12.36
C GLN A 139 -11.70 0.30 -11.14
N PHE A 140 -10.94 1.38 -11.30
CA PHE A 140 -10.01 1.88 -10.31
C PHE A 140 -10.23 3.36 -10.05
N GLN A 141 -10.38 3.77 -8.79
CA GLN A 141 -10.58 5.15 -8.42
C GLN A 141 -9.27 5.84 -8.04
N LEU A 142 -9.05 7.03 -8.59
CA LEU A 142 -7.89 7.87 -8.36
C LEU A 142 -8.20 8.91 -7.29
N ASN A 143 -7.80 8.65 -6.05
CA ASN A 143 -7.95 9.61 -4.97
C ASN A 143 -6.86 10.70 -5.06
N THR A 144 -7.26 11.96 -4.85
CA THR A 144 -6.35 13.11 -4.97
C THR A 144 -5.83 13.58 -3.61
N VAL A 145 -6.69 13.59 -2.61
CA VAL A 145 -6.36 14.11 -1.25
C VAL A 145 -5.47 13.14 -0.49
N ASN A 146 -5.63 11.86 -0.76
CA ASN A 146 -4.75 10.77 -0.34
C ASN A 146 -4.49 9.89 -1.56
N SER A 147 -3.45 10.18 -2.32
CA SER A 147 -3.17 9.46 -3.56
C SER A 147 -2.76 8.01 -3.33
N GLY A 148 -2.18 7.70 -2.14
CA GLY A 148 -1.94 6.34 -1.68
C GLY A 148 -3.24 5.56 -1.45
N GLY A 149 -4.33 6.23 -1.11
CA GLY A 149 -5.65 5.63 -0.95
C GLY A 149 -6.40 5.30 -2.25
N SER A 150 -5.76 5.40 -3.43
CA SER A 150 -6.33 4.98 -4.71
C SER A 150 -6.50 3.46 -4.74
N LYS A 151 -7.63 2.97 -5.22
CA LYS A 151 -8.02 1.56 -5.04
C LYS A 151 -8.98 1.05 -6.11
N ARG A 152 -9.18 -0.25 -6.20
CA ARG A 152 -10.32 -0.85 -6.89
C ARG A 152 -11.61 -0.19 -6.40
N VAL A 153 -12.57 0.08 -7.30
CA VAL A 153 -13.87 0.63 -6.88
C VAL A 153 -14.49 -0.30 -5.83
N PRO A 154 -14.79 0.21 -4.62
CA PRO A 154 -15.35 -0.60 -3.55
C PRO A 154 -16.68 -1.26 -3.93
N ILE A 155 -16.89 -2.51 -3.52
CA ILE A 155 -18.17 -3.21 -3.70
C ILE A 155 -19.28 -2.49 -2.93
N ASN A 156 -18.97 -2.04 -1.69
CA ASN A 156 -19.88 -1.27 -0.86
C ASN A 156 -19.45 0.20 -0.86
N ASN A 157 -20.23 1.05 -1.52
CA ASN A 157 -19.93 2.47 -1.60
C ASN A 157 -20.12 3.14 -0.22
N HIS A 158 -19.10 3.85 0.21
CA HIS A 158 -19.13 4.64 1.43
C HIS A 158 -18.48 6.01 1.22
N TYR A 159 -18.99 7.06 1.89
CA TYR A 159 -18.48 8.42 1.74
C TYR A 159 -16.98 8.56 1.99
N MET A 160 -16.41 7.75 2.88
CA MET A 160 -14.96 7.77 3.15
C MET A 160 -14.09 7.45 1.93
N TYR A 161 -14.63 6.74 0.93
CA TYR A 161 -13.91 6.40 -0.30
C TYR A 161 -14.13 7.40 -1.44
N THR A 162 -15.13 8.28 -1.32
CA THR A 162 -15.57 9.17 -2.42
C THR A 162 -15.57 10.64 -2.07
N TYR A 163 -15.06 11.02 -0.88
CA TYR A 163 -15.16 12.41 -0.37
C TYR A 163 -14.40 13.45 -1.21
N ASP A 164 -13.38 13.06 -1.93
CA ASP A 164 -12.60 13.91 -2.83
C ASP A 164 -13.07 13.83 -4.29
N ASN A 165 -14.16 13.09 -4.53
CA ASN A 165 -14.74 12.85 -5.85
C ASN A 165 -13.71 12.26 -6.82
N PRO A 166 -13.19 11.05 -6.54
CA PRO A 166 -12.14 10.45 -7.32
C PRO A 166 -12.60 10.18 -8.74
N GLU A 167 -11.71 10.37 -9.70
CA GLU A 167 -11.88 9.90 -11.05
C GLU A 167 -11.83 8.37 -11.05
N VAL A 168 -12.70 7.74 -11.83
CA VAL A 168 -12.69 6.28 -12.04
C VAL A 168 -12.16 6.00 -13.44
N ILE A 169 -11.15 5.15 -13.53
CA ILE A 169 -10.52 4.73 -14.78
C ILE A 169 -10.53 3.21 -14.89
N GLU A 170 -10.32 2.69 -16.09
CA GLU A 170 -10.04 1.28 -16.33
C GLU A 170 -8.54 1.05 -16.34
N ILE A 171 -8.11 0.00 -15.62
CA ILE A 171 -6.71 -0.41 -15.60
C ILE A 171 -6.57 -1.92 -15.77
N ASN A 172 -5.45 -2.35 -16.33
CA ASN A 172 -5.11 -3.76 -16.45
C ASN A 172 -4.67 -4.31 -15.09
N ALA A 173 -5.21 -5.45 -14.73
CA ALA A 173 -4.87 -6.20 -13.53
C ALA A 173 -4.43 -7.62 -13.92
N TYR A 174 -3.48 -8.18 -13.18
CA TYR A 174 -2.86 -9.47 -13.49
C TYR A 174 -2.65 -10.30 -12.23
N SER A 175 -2.68 -11.64 -12.41
CA SER A 175 -2.05 -12.57 -11.49
C SER A 175 -0.53 -12.32 -11.51
N LEU A 176 0.08 -12.08 -10.37
CA LEU A 176 1.53 -11.84 -10.31
C LEU A 176 2.32 -13.14 -10.50
N ASP A 177 1.74 -14.31 -10.22
CA ASP A 177 2.33 -15.61 -10.54
C ASP A 177 2.55 -15.80 -12.05
N ASP A 178 1.65 -15.26 -12.88
CA ASP A 178 1.72 -15.34 -14.34
C ASP A 178 2.48 -14.16 -14.96
N TYR A 179 2.38 -12.99 -14.35
CA TYR A 179 2.94 -11.76 -14.92
C TYR A 179 4.44 -11.61 -14.67
N LEU A 180 4.91 -11.99 -13.48
CA LEU A 180 6.32 -11.80 -13.09
C LEU A 180 7.15 -13.02 -13.52
N PRO A 181 8.31 -12.80 -14.20
CA PRO A 181 9.20 -13.88 -14.59
C PRO A 181 9.89 -14.53 -13.38
N LYS A 182 9.95 -13.82 -12.26
CA LYS A 182 10.53 -14.26 -11.00
C LYS A 182 9.44 -14.54 -9.99
N SER A 183 9.50 -15.70 -9.35
CA SER A 183 8.52 -16.16 -8.36
C SER A 183 9.11 -16.38 -6.95
N ASN A 184 10.33 -15.90 -6.69
CA ASN A 184 11.01 -16.07 -5.40
C ASN A 184 11.31 -14.68 -4.82
N PHE A 185 10.64 -14.35 -3.73
CA PHE A 185 10.89 -13.15 -2.95
C PHE A 185 11.03 -13.51 -1.48
N ASP A 186 12.04 -12.99 -0.83
CA ASP A 186 12.26 -13.20 0.61
C ASP A 186 11.22 -12.47 1.42
N LEU A 187 10.80 -11.28 0.95
CA LEU A 187 9.75 -10.48 1.56
C LEU A 187 8.76 -9.99 0.51
N VAL A 188 7.48 -10.13 0.81
CA VAL A 188 6.36 -9.53 0.06
C VAL A 188 5.63 -8.55 0.96
N LEU A 189 5.48 -7.30 0.51
CA LEU A 189 4.65 -6.27 1.13
C LEU A 189 3.44 -5.99 0.23
N ILE A 190 2.23 -6.06 0.78
CA ILE A 190 0.98 -5.77 0.07
C ILE A 190 0.21 -4.70 0.83
N ASP A 191 0.11 -3.52 0.23
CA ASP A 191 -0.64 -2.36 0.73
C ASP A 191 -1.34 -1.71 -0.46
N ILE A 192 -2.55 -2.15 -0.76
CA ILE A 192 -3.33 -1.77 -1.95
C ILE A 192 -4.79 -1.44 -1.63
N GLU A 193 -4.98 -0.99 -0.37
CA GLU A 193 -6.18 -0.32 0.06
C GLU A 193 -7.48 -1.13 -0.15
N GLY A 194 -7.41 -2.44 0.19
CA GLY A 194 -8.54 -3.36 0.18
C GLY A 194 -8.57 -4.35 -0.98
N SER A 195 -7.55 -4.39 -1.84
CA SER A 195 -7.42 -5.40 -2.89
C SER A 195 -6.45 -6.54 -2.54
N GLU A 196 -5.93 -6.59 -1.30
CA GLU A 196 -4.97 -7.57 -0.80
C GLU A 196 -5.45 -9.00 -1.01
N TYR A 197 -6.75 -9.25 -0.77
CA TYR A 197 -7.38 -10.55 -1.01
C TYR A 197 -7.19 -11.04 -2.45
N PHE A 198 -7.48 -10.19 -3.43
CA PHE A 198 -7.36 -10.56 -4.85
C PHE A 198 -5.90 -10.73 -5.25
N ALA A 199 -5.00 -9.87 -4.75
CA ALA A 199 -3.57 -9.96 -5.01
C ALA A 199 -2.99 -11.27 -4.47
N MET A 200 -3.29 -11.64 -3.23
CA MET A 200 -2.81 -12.90 -2.63
C MET A 200 -3.29 -14.13 -3.42
N ARG A 201 -4.51 -14.11 -3.95
CA ARG A 201 -5.02 -15.20 -4.80
C ARG A 201 -4.28 -15.32 -6.13
N GLY A 202 -3.78 -14.21 -6.66
CA GLY A 202 -3.00 -14.16 -7.90
C GLY A 202 -1.50 -14.35 -7.70
N MET A 203 -1.02 -14.62 -6.47
CA MET A 203 0.41 -14.82 -6.18
C MET A 203 0.65 -16.03 -5.25
N THR A 204 -0.14 -17.06 -5.37
CA THR A 204 -0.07 -18.24 -4.51
C THR A 204 1.27 -18.95 -4.60
N GLN A 205 1.88 -19.05 -5.81
CA GLN A 205 3.20 -19.67 -6.00
C GLN A 205 4.32 -18.79 -5.42
N ILE A 206 4.23 -17.46 -5.59
CA ILE A 206 5.14 -16.50 -4.96
C ILE A 206 5.07 -16.66 -3.45
N LEU A 207 3.88 -16.62 -2.88
CA LEU A 207 3.67 -16.67 -1.44
C LEU A 207 4.12 -18.00 -0.80
N THR A 208 4.03 -19.13 -1.50
CA THR A 208 4.54 -20.41 -0.98
C THR A 208 6.06 -20.45 -0.77
N LYS A 209 6.79 -19.51 -1.38
CA LYS A 209 8.26 -19.42 -1.30
C LYS A 209 8.73 -18.19 -0.49
N THR A 210 7.80 -17.36 -0.05
CA THR A 210 8.08 -16.12 0.67
C THR A 210 8.37 -16.40 2.14
N ASN A 211 9.44 -15.83 2.68
CA ASN A 211 9.83 -15.99 4.10
C ASN A 211 9.08 -15.03 5.02
N THR A 212 8.70 -13.85 4.50
CA THR A 212 7.98 -12.81 5.24
C THR A 212 6.92 -12.18 4.37
N LEU A 213 5.67 -12.18 4.83
CA LEU A 213 4.54 -11.49 4.21
C LEU A 213 4.09 -10.37 5.13
N ILE A 214 4.10 -9.15 4.62
CA ILE A 214 3.51 -7.98 5.28
C ILE A 214 2.26 -7.59 4.50
N VAL A 215 1.14 -7.45 5.19
CA VAL A 215 -0.12 -7.12 4.53
C VAL A 215 -0.94 -6.13 5.36
N GLU A 216 -1.51 -5.11 4.72
CA GLU A 216 -2.45 -4.19 5.34
C GLU A 216 -3.67 -4.96 5.88
N PHE A 217 -4.07 -4.65 7.11
CA PHE A 217 -5.21 -5.28 7.78
C PHE A 217 -6.21 -4.22 8.25
N LEU A 218 -7.09 -3.81 7.36
CA LEU A 218 -8.15 -2.87 7.68
C LEU A 218 -9.52 -3.54 7.52
N PRO A 219 -10.26 -3.82 8.60
CA PRO A 219 -11.56 -4.50 8.55
C PRO A 219 -12.53 -3.90 7.53
N HIS A 220 -12.60 -2.58 7.46
CA HIS A 220 -13.48 -1.90 6.50
C HIS A 220 -13.04 -2.07 5.04
N HIS A 221 -11.76 -2.31 4.74
CA HIS A 221 -11.27 -2.63 3.40
C HIS A 221 -11.67 -4.05 2.99
N ILE A 222 -11.46 -5.03 3.88
CA ILE A 222 -11.85 -6.42 3.66
C ILE A 222 -13.36 -6.51 3.37
N THR A 223 -14.19 -5.86 4.20
CA THR A 223 -15.65 -5.90 4.07
C THR A 223 -16.19 -5.06 2.91
N ASN A 224 -15.68 -3.85 2.70
CA ASN A 224 -16.31 -2.89 1.78
C ASN A 224 -15.61 -2.82 0.41
N VAL A 225 -14.30 -3.02 0.35
CA VAL A 225 -13.56 -2.97 -0.91
C VAL A 225 -13.49 -4.35 -1.53
N ALA A 226 -12.97 -5.35 -0.81
CA ALA A 226 -12.93 -6.74 -1.29
C ALA A 226 -14.31 -7.43 -1.25
N GLY A 227 -15.15 -7.10 -0.26
CA GLY A 227 -16.47 -7.72 -0.10
C GLY A 227 -16.41 -9.17 0.33
N VAL A 228 -15.43 -9.54 1.15
CA VAL A 228 -15.19 -10.90 1.61
C VAL A 228 -15.24 -11.01 3.13
N GLU A 229 -15.41 -12.22 3.63
CA GLU A 229 -15.30 -12.52 5.04
C GLU A 229 -13.83 -12.59 5.48
N LEU A 230 -13.57 -12.37 6.78
CA LEU A 230 -12.22 -12.47 7.32
C LEU A 230 -11.58 -13.84 7.10
N THR A 231 -12.36 -14.91 7.21
CA THR A 231 -11.89 -16.28 6.98
C THR A 231 -11.37 -16.48 5.56
N ASP A 232 -12.03 -15.89 4.56
CA ASP A 232 -11.59 -15.96 3.17
C ASP A 232 -10.26 -15.22 2.98
N PHE A 233 -10.12 -14.06 3.62
CA PHE A 233 -8.86 -13.30 3.61
C PHE A 233 -7.72 -14.11 4.24
N LEU A 234 -7.92 -14.64 5.45
CA LEU A 234 -6.91 -15.40 6.19
C LEU A 234 -6.52 -16.72 5.53
N ASN A 235 -7.43 -17.36 4.79
CA ASN A 235 -7.16 -18.60 4.05
C ASN A 235 -6.08 -18.44 2.94
N ASN A 236 -5.76 -17.20 2.55
CA ASN A 236 -4.69 -16.91 1.59
C ASN A 236 -3.31 -16.76 2.23
N ILE A 237 -3.22 -16.76 3.57
CA ILE A 237 -1.94 -16.68 4.27
C ILE A 237 -1.22 -18.04 4.15
N PRO A 238 0.06 -18.06 3.74
CA PRO A 238 0.83 -19.30 3.59
C PRO A 238 0.97 -20.05 4.92
N LYS A 239 0.64 -21.34 4.92
CA LYS A 239 0.66 -22.18 6.14
C LYS A 239 2.06 -22.42 6.73
N HIS A 240 3.12 -22.18 5.97
CA HIS A 240 4.49 -22.31 6.46
C HIS A 240 4.93 -21.11 7.31
N LEU A 241 4.23 -19.98 7.24
CA LEU A 241 4.48 -18.82 8.10
C LEU A 241 3.82 -19.07 9.46
N THR A 242 4.64 -19.27 10.49
CA THR A 242 4.20 -19.80 11.79
C THR A 242 4.05 -18.74 12.87
N LYS A 243 4.49 -17.52 12.60
CA LYS A 243 4.41 -16.38 13.54
C LYS A 243 3.69 -15.21 12.91
N LEU A 244 3.04 -14.43 13.74
CA LEU A 244 2.38 -13.17 13.40
C LEU A 244 2.85 -12.07 14.33
N THR A 245 3.47 -11.02 13.77
CA THR A 245 3.76 -9.77 14.48
C THR A 245 2.70 -8.74 14.15
N ILE A 246 2.12 -8.13 15.18
CA ILE A 246 1.15 -7.03 15.05
C ILE A 246 1.85 -5.75 15.54
N PRO A 247 2.30 -4.86 14.62
CA PRO A 247 3.09 -3.68 14.97
C PRO A 247 2.41 -2.75 15.96
N SER A 248 1.11 -2.49 15.82
CA SER A 248 0.35 -1.64 16.76
C SER A 248 0.31 -2.18 18.19
N LYS A 249 0.54 -3.49 18.38
CA LYS A 249 0.63 -4.15 19.68
C LYS A 249 2.09 -4.38 20.13
N ALA A 250 3.07 -4.09 19.26
CA ALA A 250 4.50 -4.33 19.47
C ALA A 250 4.79 -5.79 19.92
N THR A 251 4.05 -6.77 19.43
CA THR A 251 4.08 -8.16 19.92
C THR A 251 4.05 -9.15 18.76
N THR A 252 4.83 -10.22 18.91
CA THR A 252 4.83 -11.40 18.02
C THR A 252 4.13 -12.56 18.71
N TYR A 253 3.25 -13.23 18.01
CA TYR A 253 2.45 -14.35 18.46
C TYR A 253 2.71 -15.59 17.62
N PRO A 254 2.55 -16.83 18.16
CA PRO A 254 2.28 -18.00 17.34
C PRO A 254 1.06 -17.76 16.44
N ILE A 255 1.04 -18.32 15.25
CA ILE A 255 0.03 -18.00 14.23
C ILE A 255 -1.40 -18.24 14.70
N ASP A 256 -1.66 -19.34 15.41
CA ASP A 256 -2.97 -19.68 15.94
C ASP A 256 -3.51 -18.63 16.94
N VAL A 257 -2.65 -18.18 17.85
CA VAL A 257 -2.97 -17.11 18.81
C VAL A 257 -3.16 -15.78 18.06
N GLY A 258 -2.27 -15.48 17.12
CA GLY A 258 -2.32 -14.27 16.31
C GLY A 258 -3.60 -14.14 15.50
N VAL A 259 -4.07 -15.23 14.89
CA VAL A 259 -5.35 -15.28 14.14
C VAL A 259 -6.52 -14.94 15.05
N THR A 260 -6.60 -15.50 16.25
CA THR A 260 -7.65 -15.16 17.21
C THR A 260 -7.65 -13.66 17.58
N ILE A 261 -6.46 -13.05 17.67
CA ILE A 261 -6.34 -11.61 17.90
C ILE A 261 -6.81 -10.80 16.69
N LEU A 262 -6.51 -11.24 15.46
CA LEU A 262 -7.02 -10.59 14.25
C LEU A 262 -8.55 -10.67 14.15
N GLU A 263 -9.16 -11.79 14.56
CA GLU A 263 -10.62 -11.93 14.65
C GLU A 263 -11.22 -10.88 15.61
N GLN A 264 -10.63 -10.71 16.79
CA GLN A 264 -11.06 -9.68 17.75
C GLN A 264 -10.85 -8.26 17.21
N MET A 265 -9.74 -8.00 16.50
CA MET A 265 -9.49 -6.72 15.85
C MET A 265 -10.52 -6.45 14.75
N PHE A 266 -10.85 -7.46 13.96
CA PHE A 266 -11.85 -7.36 12.89
C PHE A 266 -13.24 -7.04 13.46
N GLU A 267 -13.70 -7.76 14.45
CA GLU A 267 -15.00 -7.55 15.13
C GLU A 267 -15.10 -6.15 15.76
N SER A 268 -14.00 -5.66 16.35
CA SER A 268 -13.94 -4.32 16.96
C SER A 268 -13.68 -3.19 15.97
N GLY A 269 -13.43 -3.51 14.67
CA GLY A 269 -13.11 -2.54 13.63
C GLY A 269 -11.73 -1.89 13.76
N HIS A 270 -10.81 -2.52 14.51
CA HIS A 270 -9.43 -2.06 14.64
C HIS A 270 -8.56 -2.67 13.54
N GLY A 271 -7.85 -1.81 12.82
CA GLY A 271 -6.90 -2.20 11.78
C GLY A 271 -5.43 -2.04 12.21
N ASP A 272 -4.55 -2.48 11.33
CA ASP A 272 -3.11 -2.25 11.40
C ASP A 272 -2.59 -2.00 9.97
N ASP A 273 -1.70 -1.03 9.82
CA ASP A 273 -1.19 -0.64 8.49
C ASP A 273 -0.28 -1.71 7.86
N GLY A 274 0.16 -2.72 8.64
CA GLY A 274 0.98 -3.80 8.12
C GLY A 274 1.24 -4.90 9.12
N ILE A 275 0.38 -5.93 9.18
CA ILE A 275 0.62 -7.15 9.97
C ILE A 275 1.68 -8.02 9.26
N ILE A 276 2.58 -8.65 10.06
CA ILE A 276 3.76 -9.35 9.54
C ILE A 276 3.65 -10.84 9.85
N PHE A 277 3.45 -11.65 8.83
CA PHE A 277 3.53 -13.11 8.90
C PHE A 277 4.93 -13.58 8.55
N HIS A 278 5.56 -14.40 9.39
CA HIS A 278 6.94 -14.86 9.20
C HIS A 278 7.23 -16.19 9.93
N ASN A 279 8.45 -16.71 9.80
CA ASN A 279 8.95 -17.89 10.51
C ASN A 279 9.77 -17.51 11.74
#